data_8c0f454918f0ab9533e92a3183730fd1
#
_entry.id   8c0f454918f0ab9533e92a3183730fd1
#
_cell.length_a   1.000
_cell.length_b   1.000
_cell.length_c   1.000
_cell.angle_alpha   90.00
_cell.angle_beta   90.00
_cell.angle_gamma   90.00
#
_symmetry.space_group_name_H-M   'P 1'
#
loop_
_entity.id
_entity.type
_entity.pdbx_description
1 polymer ?
#
loop_
_entity_poly.entity_id
_entity_poly.type
_entity_poly.pdbx_seq_one_letter_code
_entity_poly.pdbx_strand_id
1 'polypeptide(L)'
;MTTDRSSQPSHPFDARTRLFLDRPQSRKWSLHPGRIGAWVAEMDFGVAPEIAEALHRAIDDENLGYLSPPQAAELGDATAEWMQDEYGWAVDPERVHPVSDVMAALGVAVQEYAPAGSPVIVPTPAYMPFLTYLPAIGHPVIEVSGVEIDGRWQHDLQRIDEAFAAGARTLVLCNPHNPTGTIVGREELEAIAEIVERHGGRVFADEIHAPLRYDGAPFVPYASVSAATAAHTVTGTSASKAWNIPGLKTAQLITSNDADQQLYKRFGFAVQHGAATLGVVASTAAYRAGKPWLTEVIAYLDGSRHELARLVNEHLPGAVYRVPEATYIGWIDTSALGIPGPPAEFFREQAGVVLTEGRLLGRGAEGHVRVVFATPRPILEEAFVAMGDAVRRAGLRV
;
A
#
# COMPACT_ATOMS: atom_id res chain seq x y z
N MET A 1 -35.29 -36.79 0.54
CA MET A 1 -34.13 -36.43 1.35
C MET A 1 -33.03 -36.03 0.38
N THR A 2 -32.98 -34.79 -0.02
CA THR A 2 -31.90 -34.21 -0.83
C THR A 2 -30.82 -33.78 0.16
N THR A 3 -29.70 -34.52 0.18
CA THR A 3 -28.49 -34.15 0.93
C THR A 3 -27.97 -32.87 0.35
N ASP A 4 -28.15 -31.78 1.09
CA ASP A 4 -27.47 -30.51 0.90
C ASP A 4 -25.96 -30.76 0.96
N ARG A 5 -25.30 -30.78 -0.19
CA ARG A 5 -23.85 -30.72 -0.28
C ARG A 5 -23.46 -29.26 0.02
N SER A 6 -23.37 -28.91 1.29
CA SER A 6 -22.61 -27.74 1.72
C SER A 6 -21.21 -27.92 1.17
N SER A 7 -20.91 -27.22 0.07
CA SER A 7 -19.59 -27.21 -0.56
C SER A 7 -18.58 -26.73 0.49
N GLN A 8 -17.64 -27.61 0.85
CA GLN A 8 -16.48 -27.19 1.64
C GLN A 8 -15.82 -26.01 0.90
N PRO A 9 -15.41 -24.97 1.63
CA PRO A 9 -14.74 -23.82 1.00
C PRO A 9 -13.55 -24.33 0.17
N SER A 10 -13.39 -23.80 -1.03
CA SER A 10 -12.35 -24.21 -1.97
C SER A 10 -10.93 -23.88 -1.47
N HIS A 11 -10.81 -22.93 -0.54
CA HIS A 11 -9.56 -22.51 0.09
C HIS A 11 -9.82 -22.12 1.56
N PRO A 12 -8.85 -22.31 2.49
CA PRO A 12 -9.02 -21.91 3.90
C PRO A 12 -9.41 -20.45 4.11
N PHE A 13 -8.94 -19.54 3.26
CA PHE A 13 -9.32 -18.13 3.32
C PHE A 13 -10.78 -17.87 2.95
N ASP A 14 -11.42 -18.72 2.15
CA ASP A 14 -12.84 -18.65 1.82
C ASP A 14 -13.76 -19.04 2.98
N ALA A 15 -13.23 -19.68 4.03
CA ALA A 15 -14.01 -20.09 5.20
C ALA A 15 -14.51 -18.92 6.06
N ARG A 16 -13.97 -17.72 5.87
CA ARG A 16 -14.39 -16.53 6.63
C ARG A 16 -15.65 -15.92 6.01
N THR A 17 -16.75 -16.02 6.74
CA THR A 17 -18.05 -15.49 6.30
C THR A 17 -18.20 -13.99 6.60
N ARG A 18 -19.14 -13.33 5.93
CA ARG A 18 -19.52 -11.94 6.27
C ARG A 18 -19.89 -11.77 7.74
N LEU A 19 -20.65 -12.70 8.30
CA LEU A 19 -21.04 -12.66 9.72
C LEU A 19 -19.82 -12.67 10.66
N PHE A 20 -18.76 -13.39 10.28
CA PHE A 20 -17.51 -13.39 11.02
C PHE A 20 -16.72 -12.07 10.86
N LEU A 21 -16.79 -11.42 9.70
CA LEU A 21 -16.03 -10.20 9.38
C LEU A 21 -16.74 -8.93 9.86
N ASP A 22 -18.07 -8.91 9.88
CA ASP A 22 -18.89 -7.78 10.36
C ASP A 22 -18.82 -7.68 11.89
N ARG A 23 -17.65 -7.25 12.38
CA ARG A 23 -17.32 -7.15 13.80
C ARG A 23 -16.99 -5.72 14.17
N PRO A 24 -17.35 -5.25 15.39
CA PRO A 24 -17.02 -3.90 15.87
C PRO A 24 -15.52 -3.58 15.86
N GLN A 25 -14.66 -4.61 15.94
CA GLN A 25 -13.20 -4.45 16.00
C GLN A 25 -12.56 -4.20 14.63
N SER A 26 -13.26 -4.44 13.53
CA SER A 26 -12.74 -4.17 12.17
C SER A 26 -13.20 -2.80 11.67
N ARG A 27 -12.27 -1.86 11.48
CA ARG A 27 -12.58 -0.56 10.87
C ARG A 27 -13.19 -0.72 9.47
N LYS A 28 -12.72 -1.69 8.70
CA LYS A 28 -13.18 -1.99 7.34
C LYS A 28 -14.67 -2.32 7.30
N TRP A 29 -15.18 -3.03 8.30
CA TRP A 29 -16.54 -3.53 8.36
C TRP A 29 -17.45 -2.69 9.27
N SER A 30 -16.94 -2.22 10.42
CA SER A 30 -17.75 -1.57 11.45
C SER A 30 -18.24 -0.16 11.11
N LEU A 31 -17.50 0.59 10.25
CA LEU A 31 -17.93 1.95 9.86
C LEU A 31 -19.17 1.98 8.97
N HIS A 32 -19.49 0.86 8.31
CA HIS A 32 -20.66 0.73 7.45
C HIS A 32 -21.34 -0.62 7.73
N PRO A 33 -22.01 -0.77 8.89
CA PRO A 33 -22.60 -2.04 9.30
C PRO A 33 -23.57 -2.62 8.26
N GLY A 34 -23.51 -3.93 8.05
CA GLY A 34 -24.34 -4.64 7.08
C GLY A 34 -23.95 -4.44 5.61
N ARG A 35 -22.93 -3.64 5.31
CA ARG A 35 -22.41 -3.43 3.95
C ARG A 35 -21.13 -4.24 3.73
N ILE A 36 -20.76 -4.49 2.47
CA ILE A 36 -19.50 -5.16 2.13
C ILE A 36 -18.37 -4.13 2.12
N GLY A 37 -17.39 -4.29 3.01
CA GLY A 37 -16.24 -3.40 3.12
C GLY A 37 -15.14 -3.78 2.12
N ALA A 38 -14.91 -2.94 1.11
CA ALA A 38 -13.83 -3.11 0.12
C ALA A 38 -12.98 -1.84 -0.07
N TRP A 39 -12.84 -1.03 0.97
CA TRP A 39 -12.24 0.32 0.91
C TRP A 39 -10.97 0.48 1.75
N VAL A 40 -10.88 -0.15 2.93
CA VAL A 40 -9.65 -0.11 3.76
C VAL A 40 -8.67 -1.15 3.27
N ALA A 41 -7.41 -0.75 3.06
CA ALA A 41 -6.33 -1.64 2.65
C ALA A 41 -5.86 -2.54 3.82
N GLU A 42 -6.74 -3.46 4.21
CA GLU A 42 -6.57 -4.56 5.15
C GLU A 42 -7.09 -5.84 4.52
N MET A 43 -6.47 -6.98 4.87
CA MET A 43 -6.90 -8.30 4.41
C MET A 43 -7.91 -8.91 5.38
N ASP A 44 -8.83 -9.71 4.85
CA ASP A 44 -9.80 -10.47 5.66
C ASP A 44 -9.32 -11.91 5.97
N PHE A 45 -8.01 -12.18 5.85
CA PHE A 45 -7.42 -13.54 5.98
C PHE A 45 -6.81 -13.84 7.35
N GLY A 46 -6.74 -12.82 8.24
CA GLY A 46 -6.10 -12.94 9.56
C GLY A 46 -4.63 -12.58 9.51
N VAL A 47 -3.84 -13.22 10.35
CA VAL A 47 -2.41 -12.98 10.54
C VAL A 47 -1.64 -14.31 10.45
N ALA A 48 -0.38 -14.24 10.08
CA ALA A 48 0.52 -15.40 10.04
C ALA A 48 0.62 -16.05 11.44
N PRO A 49 0.56 -17.39 11.54
CA PRO A 49 0.69 -18.11 12.82
C PRO A 49 1.96 -17.71 13.59
N GLU A 50 3.08 -17.56 12.90
CA GLU A 50 4.38 -17.21 13.48
C GLU A 50 4.36 -15.82 14.14
N ILE A 51 3.61 -14.88 13.56
CA ILE A 51 3.41 -13.56 14.15
C ILE A 51 2.53 -13.65 15.39
N ALA A 52 1.43 -14.40 15.33
CA ALA A 52 0.55 -14.60 16.47
C ALA A 52 1.30 -15.23 17.63
N GLU A 53 2.12 -16.26 17.36
CA GLU A 53 2.95 -16.92 18.36
C GLU A 53 4.00 -15.98 18.99
N ALA A 54 4.67 -15.15 18.16
CA ALA A 54 5.63 -14.17 18.66
C ALA A 54 4.97 -13.13 19.57
N LEU A 55 3.75 -12.68 19.23
CA LEU A 55 2.98 -11.75 20.07
C LEU A 55 2.54 -12.40 21.39
N HIS A 56 2.08 -13.66 21.37
CA HIS A 56 1.73 -14.37 22.60
C HIS A 56 2.94 -14.53 23.51
N ARG A 57 4.10 -14.95 22.98
CA ARG A 57 5.34 -15.01 23.77
C ARG A 57 5.71 -13.66 24.38
N ALA A 58 5.62 -12.57 23.59
CA ALA A 58 5.95 -11.25 24.11
C ALA A 58 5.03 -10.81 25.27
N ILE A 59 3.75 -11.22 25.25
CA ILE A 59 2.82 -10.96 26.34
C ILE A 59 3.16 -11.83 27.57
N ASP A 60 3.43 -13.12 27.37
CA ASP A 60 3.77 -14.06 28.43
C ASP A 60 5.09 -13.69 29.13
N ASP A 61 6.05 -13.12 28.37
CA ASP A 61 7.32 -12.60 28.84
C ASP A 61 7.24 -11.16 29.43
N GLU A 62 6.03 -10.61 29.55
CA GLU A 62 5.78 -9.24 30.03
C GLU A 62 6.52 -8.14 29.23
N ASN A 63 6.83 -8.39 27.95
CA ASN A 63 7.56 -7.47 27.07
C ASN A 63 6.63 -6.36 26.52
N LEU A 64 6.11 -5.51 27.42
CA LEU A 64 5.14 -4.44 27.13
C LEU A 64 5.70 -3.04 27.40
N GLY A 65 6.98 -2.94 27.71
CA GLY A 65 7.68 -1.68 27.95
C GLY A 65 8.03 -0.93 26.66
N TYR A 66 8.80 0.13 26.82
CA TYR A 66 9.35 0.88 25.68
C TYR A 66 10.29 0.01 24.85
N LEU A 67 10.32 0.30 23.54
CA LEU A 67 11.22 -0.37 22.61
C LEU A 67 12.67 -0.28 23.07
N SER A 68 13.29 -1.44 23.27
CA SER A 68 14.69 -1.53 23.69
C SER A 68 15.64 -1.46 22.49
N PRO A 69 16.89 -0.97 22.68
CA PRO A 69 17.88 -0.97 21.60
C PRO A 69 18.14 -2.35 20.98
N PRO A 70 18.23 -3.47 21.72
CA PRO A 70 18.37 -4.79 21.11
C PRO A 70 17.20 -5.18 20.20
N GLN A 71 15.95 -4.88 20.57
CA GLN A 71 14.79 -5.17 19.75
C GLN A 71 14.77 -4.33 18.47
N ALA A 72 15.16 -3.06 18.57
CA ALA A 72 15.31 -2.20 17.39
C ALA A 72 16.39 -2.72 16.44
N ALA A 73 17.54 -3.18 16.97
CA ALA A 73 18.61 -3.79 16.20
C ALA A 73 18.16 -5.10 15.52
N GLU A 74 17.43 -5.94 16.26
CA GLU A 74 16.89 -7.20 15.70
C GLU A 74 15.91 -6.95 14.53
N LEU A 75 15.07 -5.93 14.62
CA LEU A 75 14.24 -5.52 13.48
C LEU A 75 15.09 -5.01 12.31
N GLY A 76 16.16 -4.26 12.62
CA GLY A 76 17.14 -3.80 11.61
C GLY A 76 17.76 -4.96 10.85
N ASP A 77 18.27 -5.96 11.58
CA ASP A 77 18.86 -7.17 11.00
C ASP A 77 17.83 -7.93 10.14
N ALA A 78 16.64 -8.19 10.67
CA ALA A 78 15.60 -8.92 9.95
C ALA A 78 15.13 -8.17 8.68
N THR A 79 15.07 -6.84 8.73
CA THR A 79 14.73 -6.03 7.56
C THR A 79 15.85 -6.06 6.52
N ALA A 80 17.10 -5.94 6.93
CA ALA A 80 18.26 -5.99 6.03
C ALA A 80 18.39 -7.36 5.36
N GLU A 81 18.20 -8.46 6.11
CA GLU A 81 18.15 -9.82 5.59
C GLU A 81 17.04 -9.94 4.52
N TRP A 82 15.83 -9.46 4.83
CA TRP A 82 14.71 -9.48 3.89
C TRP A 82 15.01 -8.69 2.60
N MET A 83 15.59 -7.47 2.71
CA MET A 83 15.93 -6.65 1.56
C MET A 83 16.99 -7.33 0.68
N GLN A 84 17.97 -7.99 1.29
CA GLN A 84 18.99 -8.73 0.56
C GLN A 84 18.42 -9.96 -0.15
N ASP A 85 17.60 -10.76 0.56
CA ASP A 85 17.09 -12.03 0.05
C ASP A 85 16.02 -11.84 -1.03
N GLU A 86 15.15 -10.85 -0.88
CA GLU A 86 14.03 -10.64 -1.78
C GLU A 86 14.33 -9.70 -2.95
N TYR A 87 15.24 -8.74 -2.77
CA TYR A 87 15.48 -7.68 -3.76
C TYR A 87 16.95 -7.52 -4.13
N GLY A 88 17.86 -8.26 -3.51
CA GLY A 88 19.31 -8.12 -3.74
C GLY A 88 19.87 -6.77 -3.28
N TRP A 89 19.18 -6.07 -2.39
CA TRP A 89 19.59 -4.79 -1.86
C TRP A 89 20.29 -4.94 -0.51
N ALA A 90 21.60 -4.73 -0.50
CA ALA A 90 22.42 -4.75 0.71
C ALA A 90 22.15 -3.47 1.54
N VAL A 91 21.39 -3.60 2.60
CA VAL A 91 21.10 -2.55 3.58
C VAL A 91 21.95 -2.77 4.82
N ASP A 92 22.61 -1.72 5.31
CA ASP A 92 23.23 -1.76 6.64
C ASP A 92 22.12 -1.76 7.71
N PRO A 93 22.04 -2.79 8.59
CA PRO A 93 21.02 -2.86 9.63
C PRO A 93 20.96 -1.63 10.54
N GLU A 94 22.08 -0.96 10.79
CA GLU A 94 22.13 0.27 11.60
C GLU A 94 21.43 1.46 10.92
N ARG A 95 21.11 1.37 9.63
CA ARG A 95 20.39 2.38 8.85
C ARG A 95 18.88 2.13 8.77
N VAL A 96 18.40 1.06 9.40
CA VAL A 96 16.99 0.72 9.48
C VAL A 96 16.42 1.22 10.80
N HIS A 97 15.52 2.18 10.74
CA HIS A 97 15.00 2.86 11.90
C HIS A 97 13.51 2.59 12.09
N PRO A 98 13.09 2.01 13.24
CA PRO A 98 11.67 1.83 13.53
C PRO A 98 10.97 3.18 13.66
N VAL A 99 9.78 3.26 13.03
CA VAL A 99 8.86 4.40 13.10
C VAL A 99 7.43 3.88 13.26
N SER A 100 6.46 4.73 13.62
CA SER A 100 5.08 4.28 13.85
C SER A 100 4.38 3.75 12.58
N ASP A 101 4.62 4.34 11.44
CA ASP A 101 4.09 3.94 10.13
C ASP A 101 4.84 4.66 9.00
N VAL A 102 4.55 4.30 7.75
CA VAL A 102 5.20 4.90 6.58
C VAL A 102 4.82 6.37 6.40
N MET A 103 3.67 6.82 6.90
CA MET A 103 3.30 8.25 6.89
C MET A 103 4.19 9.06 7.85
N ALA A 104 4.56 8.49 9.00
CA ALA A 104 5.54 9.10 9.89
C ALA A 104 6.93 9.17 9.24
N ALA A 105 7.34 8.13 8.51
CA ALA A 105 8.57 8.15 7.73
C ALA A 105 8.56 9.25 6.65
N LEU A 106 7.43 9.43 5.93
CA LEU A 106 7.24 10.54 4.99
C LEU A 106 7.36 11.89 5.67
N GLY A 107 6.70 12.06 6.84
CA GLY A 107 6.79 13.31 7.62
C GLY A 107 8.24 13.65 7.97
N VAL A 108 9.01 12.68 8.44
CA VAL A 108 10.45 12.82 8.71
C VAL A 108 11.21 13.18 7.43
N ALA A 109 10.93 12.50 6.32
CA ALA A 109 11.61 12.74 5.06
C ALA A 109 11.44 14.20 4.57
N VAL A 110 10.26 14.79 4.69
CA VAL A 110 10.02 16.16 4.21
C VAL A 110 10.42 17.22 5.25
N GLN A 111 10.34 16.93 6.54
CA GLN A 111 10.65 17.91 7.59
C GLN A 111 12.14 18.00 7.90
N GLU A 112 12.86 16.86 7.85
CA GLU A 112 14.25 16.79 8.30
C GLU A 112 15.25 16.73 7.13
N TYR A 113 14.86 16.19 5.97
CA TYR A 113 15.75 15.97 4.82
C TYR A 113 15.48 16.91 3.64
N ALA A 114 14.45 17.75 3.72
CA ALA A 114 14.14 18.75 2.70
C ALA A 114 14.06 20.16 3.32
N PRO A 115 14.19 21.23 2.53
CA PRO A 115 14.00 22.60 3.02
C PRO A 115 12.58 22.78 3.57
N ALA A 116 12.47 23.43 4.74
CA ALA A 116 11.20 23.66 5.41
C ALA A 116 10.19 24.36 4.49
N GLY A 117 8.97 23.83 4.44
CA GLY A 117 7.87 24.37 3.61
C GLY A 117 8.06 24.23 2.11
N SER A 118 9.07 23.50 1.63
CA SER A 118 9.25 23.25 0.21
C SER A 118 8.11 22.39 -0.35
N PRO A 119 7.66 22.64 -1.61
CA PRO A 119 6.63 21.82 -2.23
C PRO A 119 7.09 20.39 -2.46
N VAL A 120 6.13 19.46 -2.37
CA VAL A 120 6.32 18.02 -2.59
C VAL A 120 5.55 17.57 -3.83
N ILE A 121 6.21 16.90 -4.74
CA ILE A 121 5.58 16.31 -5.93
C ILE A 121 4.90 15.00 -5.50
N VAL A 122 3.62 14.89 -5.80
CA VAL A 122 2.83 13.67 -5.60
C VAL A 122 2.25 13.24 -6.94
N PRO A 123 2.78 12.16 -7.56
CA PRO A 123 2.18 11.57 -8.75
C PRO A 123 0.76 11.05 -8.44
N THR A 124 -0.23 11.40 -9.29
CA THR A 124 -1.63 10.99 -9.10
C THR A 124 -2.10 10.06 -10.23
N PRO A 125 -3.10 9.15 -9.97
CA PRO A 125 -3.78 8.97 -8.68
C PRO A 125 -2.84 8.51 -7.58
N ALA A 126 -3.07 8.93 -6.34
CA ALA A 126 -2.16 8.63 -5.22
C ALA A 126 -2.90 8.11 -3.98
N TYR A 127 -2.17 7.53 -3.04
CA TYR A 127 -2.72 7.27 -1.72
C TYR A 127 -3.17 8.59 -1.09
N MET A 128 -4.49 8.75 -0.89
CA MET A 128 -5.11 10.04 -0.52
C MET A 128 -4.49 10.74 0.69
N PRO A 129 -3.95 10.05 1.72
CA PRO A 129 -3.27 10.73 2.82
C PRO A 129 -2.05 11.55 2.39
N PHE A 130 -1.36 11.24 1.29
CA PHE A 130 -0.26 12.10 0.82
C PHE A 130 -0.78 13.50 0.48
N LEU A 131 -1.97 13.59 -0.12
CA LEU A 131 -2.58 14.85 -0.57
C LEU A 131 -3.12 15.71 0.59
N THR A 132 -3.41 15.11 1.74
CA THR A 132 -3.99 15.80 2.90
C THR A 132 -2.97 16.01 4.02
N TYR A 133 -2.10 15.07 4.26
CA TYR A 133 -1.11 15.11 5.34
C TYR A 133 0.01 16.11 5.06
N LEU A 134 0.58 16.11 3.85
CA LEU A 134 1.69 17.01 3.50
C LEU A 134 1.32 18.49 3.67
N PRO A 135 0.16 18.98 3.15
CA PRO A 135 -0.26 20.34 3.43
C PRO A 135 -0.50 20.62 4.92
N ALA A 136 -1.04 19.65 5.66
CA ALA A 136 -1.30 19.81 7.09
C ALA A 136 -0.03 19.98 7.94
N ILE A 137 1.11 19.46 7.47
CA ILE A 137 2.43 19.65 8.11
C ILE A 137 3.26 20.78 7.47
N GLY A 138 2.65 21.61 6.60
CA GLY A 138 3.27 22.80 6.04
C GLY A 138 4.02 22.61 4.71
N HIS A 139 3.87 21.47 4.03
CA HIS A 139 4.47 21.21 2.74
C HIS A 139 3.42 21.22 1.62
N PRO A 140 3.36 22.25 0.76
CA PRO A 140 2.43 22.28 -0.37
C PRO A 140 2.63 21.09 -1.30
N VAL A 141 1.53 20.55 -1.85
CA VAL A 141 1.57 19.46 -2.82
C VAL A 141 1.48 20.00 -4.24
N ILE A 142 2.35 19.53 -5.11
CA ILE A 142 2.23 19.65 -6.56
C ILE A 142 1.77 18.28 -7.08
N GLU A 143 0.48 18.19 -7.45
CA GLU A 143 -0.06 16.99 -8.07
C GLU A 143 0.41 16.90 -9.53
N VAL A 144 1.02 15.78 -9.87
CA VAL A 144 1.43 15.44 -11.24
C VAL A 144 0.66 14.21 -11.68
N SER A 145 -0.34 14.40 -12.55
CA SER A 145 -1.10 13.28 -13.09
C SER A 145 -0.18 12.40 -13.91
N GLY A 146 -0.22 11.10 -13.66
CA GLY A 146 0.45 10.13 -14.50
C GLY A 146 -0.17 10.05 -15.89
N VAL A 147 0.49 9.33 -16.77
CA VAL A 147 0.03 9.06 -18.14
C VAL A 147 -0.27 7.57 -18.30
N GLU A 148 -1.19 7.26 -19.21
CA GLU A 148 -1.45 5.88 -19.57
C GLU A 148 -0.78 5.58 -20.91
N ILE A 149 0.16 4.64 -20.93
CA ILE A 149 0.85 4.19 -22.12
C ILE A 149 0.56 2.70 -22.29
N ASP A 150 0.00 2.31 -23.42
CA ASP A 150 -0.43 0.93 -23.71
C ASP A 150 -1.33 0.34 -22.60
N GLY A 151 -2.21 1.18 -22.07
CA GLY A 151 -3.11 0.85 -20.97
C GLY A 151 -2.43 0.68 -19.61
N ARG A 152 -1.17 1.03 -19.44
CA ARG A 152 -0.40 0.96 -18.20
C ARG A 152 -0.09 2.36 -17.68
N TRP A 153 -0.43 2.60 -16.42
CA TRP A 153 -0.08 3.86 -15.75
C TRP A 153 1.43 4.00 -15.58
N GLN A 154 1.94 5.18 -15.88
CA GLN A 154 3.34 5.56 -15.73
C GLN A 154 3.45 7.00 -15.21
N HIS A 155 4.61 7.36 -14.68
CA HIS A 155 4.88 8.74 -14.30
C HIS A 155 5.01 9.64 -15.54
N ASP A 156 4.44 10.85 -15.47
CA ASP A 156 4.73 11.90 -16.44
C ASP A 156 6.06 12.56 -16.10
N LEU A 157 7.13 12.04 -16.67
CA LEU A 157 8.51 12.47 -16.39
C LEU A 157 8.73 13.95 -16.73
N GLN A 158 8.10 14.44 -17.81
CA GLN A 158 8.21 15.84 -18.20
C GLN A 158 7.59 16.74 -17.13
N ARG A 159 6.40 16.41 -16.66
CA ARG A 159 5.74 17.20 -15.62
C ARG A 159 6.44 17.12 -14.26
N ILE A 160 7.07 15.99 -13.95
CA ILE A 160 7.93 15.87 -12.75
C ILE A 160 9.13 16.82 -12.87
N ASP A 161 9.78 16.89 -14.03
CA ASP A 161 10.89 17.81 -14.29
C ASP A 161 10.45 19.28 -14.16
N GLU A 162 9.31 19.63 -14.76
CA GLU A 162 8.68 20.96 -14.65
C GLU A 162 8.36 21.32 -13.18
N ALA A 163 7.87 20.38 -12.39
CA ALA A 163 7.53 20.60 -10.98
C ALA A 163 8.78 20.84 -10.12
N PHE A 164 9.87 20.12 -10.36
CA PHE A 164 11.15 20.41 -9.72
C PHE A 164 11.70 21.79 -10.15
N ALA A 165 11.62 22.13 -11.43
CA ALA A 165 12.00 23.45 -11.95
C ALA A 165 11.18 24.57 -11.31
N ALA A 166 9.90 24.32 -11.00
CA ALA A 166 9.01 25.25 -10.30
C ALA A 166 9.30 25.37 -8.79
N GLY A 167 10.28 24.64 -8.26
CA GLY A 167 10.74 24.80 -6.88
C GLY A 167 10.37 23.67 -5.93
N ALA A 168 9.78 22.58 -6.40
CA ALA A 168 9.65 21.37 -5.60
C ALA A 168 11.02 20.83 -5.15
N ARG A 169 11.05 20.14 -4.02
CA ARG A 169 12.29 19.59 -3.48
C ARG A 169 12.21 18.11 -3.16
N THR A 170 11.02 17.54 -3.08
CA THR A 170 10.83 16.12 -2.79
C THR A 170 9.80 15.52 -3.75
N LEU A 171 10.08 14.33 -4.25
CA LEU A 171 9.15 13.46 -4.95
C LEU A 171 8.71 12.32 -4.03
N VAL A 172 7.41 12.06 -3.91
CA VAL A 172 6.88 10.84 -3.31
C VAL A 172 6.79 9.78 -4.40
N LEU A 173 7.61 8.74 -4.29
CA LEU A 173 7.63 7.60 -5.21
C LEU A 173 7.01 6.39 -4.53
N CYS A 174 5.74 6.09 -4.82
CA CYS A 174 5.06 4.89 -4.32
C CYS A 174 5.28 3.74 -5.31
N ASN A 175 6.05 2.74 -4.90
CA ASN A 175 6.37 1.58 -5.75
C ASN A 175 6.42 0.28 -4.92
N PRO A 176 5.58 -0.72 -5.18
CA PRO A 176 4.47 -0.77 -6.15
C PRO A 176 3.39 0.27 -5.90
N HIS A 177 2.80 0.75 -6.98
CA HIS A 177 1.96 1.94 -6.95
C HIS A 177 0.53 1.67 -6.43
N ASN A 178 0.07 2.46 -5.48
CA ASN A 178 -1.30 2.52 -4.99
C ASN A 178 -1.96 3.80 -5.55
N PRO A 179 -3.03 3.70 -6.39
CA PRO A 179 -3.97 2.58 -6.48
C PRO A 179 -3.81 1.65 -7.69
N THR A 180 -2.93 1.91 -8.64
CA THR A 180 -2.93 1.22 -9.94
C THR A 180 -2.36 -0.20 -9.89
N GLY A 181 -1.58 -0.53 -8.85
CA GLY A 181 -0.92 -1.83 -8.72
C GLY A 181 0.22 -2.08 -9.70
N THR A 182 0.71 -1.04 -10.39
CA THR A 182 1.86 -1.13 -11.29
C THR A 182 3.17 -1.18 -10.52
N ILE A 183 4.18 -1.86 -11.06
CA ILE A 183 5.55 -1.85 -10.56
C ILE A 183 6.37 -0.96 -11.49
N VAL A 184 6.98 0.08 -10.96
CA VAL A 184 7.84 0.98 -11.74
C VAL A 184 9.11 0.23 -12.17
N GLY A 185 9.33 0.17 -13.48
CA GLY A 185 10.47 -0.54 -14.06
C GLY A 185 11.79 0.21 -13.86
N ARG A 186 12.91 -0.51 -13.97
CA ARG A 186 14.27 0.04 -13.79
C ARG A 186 14.53 1.26 -14.66
N GLU A 187 14.18 1.21 -15.94
CA GLU A 187 14.40 2.31 -16.89
C GLU A 187 13.67 3.60 -16.47
N GLU A 188 12.43 3.46 -15.99
CA GLU A 188 11.66 4.59 -15.48
C GLU A 188 12.26 5.13 -14.16
N LEU A 189 12.73 4.24 -13.27
CA LEU A 189 13.43 4.64 -12.04
C LEU A 189 14.72 5.40 -12.34
N GLU A 190 15.50 4.96 -13.34
CA GLU A 190 16.72 5.62 -13.79
C GLU A 190 16.41 7.01 -14.39
N ALA A 191 15.35 7.13 -15.21
CA ALA A 191 14.91 8.42 -15.74
C ALA A 191 14.43 9.39 -14.65
N ILE A 192 13.72 8.89 -13.64
CA ILE A 192 13.36 9.68 -12.45
C ILE A 192 14.61 10.14 -11.72
N ALA A 193 15.61 9.28 -11.56
CA ALA A 193 16.86 9.61 -10.88
C ALA A 193 17.61 10.76 -11.58
N GLU A 194 17.71 10.74 -12.91
CA GLU A 194 18.33 11.80 -13.69
C GLU A 194 17.64 13.15 -13.50
N ILE A 195 16.31 13.17 -13.41
CA ILE A 195 15.55 14.40 -13.14
C ILE A 195 15.84 14.90 -11.73
N VAL A 196 15.75 14.01 -10.73
CA VAL A 196 15.98 14.37 -9.32
C VAL A 196 17.40 14.92 -9.11
N GLU A 197 18.42 14.27 -9.69
CA GLU A 197 19.80 14.75 -9.63
C GLU A 197 20.00 16.12 -10.26
N ARG A 198 19.42 16.34 -11.45
CA ARG A 198 19.51 17.61 -12.18
C ARG A 198 19.05 18.81 -11.34
N HIS A 199 18.03 18.60 -10.51
CA HIS A 199 17.44 19.65 -9.66
C HIS A 199 17.94 19.65 -8.21
N GLY A 200 18.83 18.71 -7.85
CA GLY A 200 19.26 18.53 -6.46
C GLY A 200 18.08 18.21 -5.54
N GLY A 201 17.11 17.45 -6.07
CA GLY A 201 15.90 17.02 -5.38
C GLY A 201 16.14 15.83 -4.45
N ARG A 202 15.08 15.42 -3.78
CA ARG A 202 15.05 14.23 -2.92
C ARG A 202 13.88 13.33 -3.28
N VAL A 203 13.98 12.05 -2.91
CA VAL A 203 12.92 11.07 -3.09
C VAL A 203 12.56 10.46 -1.73
N PHE A 204 11.27 10.45 -1.42
CA PHE A 204 10.72 9.53 -0.45
C PHE A 204 10.16 8.33 -1.21
N ALA A 205 10.83 7.18 -1.08
CA ALA A 205 10.39 5.94 -1.69
C ALA A 205 9.46 5.18 -0.73
N ASP A 206 8.14 5.18 -1.02
CA ASP A 206 7.16 4.35 -0.30
C ASP A 206 7.11 2.97 -0.95
N GLU A 207 7.76 2.01 -0.31
CA GLU A 207 7.91 0.62 -0.79
C GLU A 207 7.10 -0.39 0.06
N ILE A 208 6.07 0.09 0.78
CA ILE A 208 5.26 -0.73 1.70
C ILE A 208 4.56 -1.92 1.00
N HIS A 209 4.31 -1.82 -0.29
CA HIS A 209 3.67 -2.87 -1.08
C HIS A 209 4.68 -3.83 -1.75
N ALA A 210 5.98 -3.61 -1.64
CA ALA A 210 7.00 -4.39 -2.32
C ALA A 210 6.91 -5.92 -2.13
N PRO A 211 6.53 -6.47 -0.95
CA PRO A 211 6.39 -7.91 -0.80
C PRO A 211 5.18 -8.52 -1.53
N LEU A 212 4.21 -7.69 -1.97
CA LEU A 212 2.94 -8.13 -2.58
C LEU A 212 3.00 -8.12 -4.11
N ARG A 213 3.94 -8.87 -4.69
CA ARG A 213 4.17 -8.98 -6.14
C ARG A 213 3.61 -10.29 -6.67
N TYR A 214 3.10 -10.27 -7.90
CA TYR A 214 2.60 -11.45 -8.59
C TYR A 214 3.56 -11.91 -9.69
N ASP A 215 3.52 -13.19 -10.03
CA ASP A 215 4.25 -13.80 -11.15
C ASP A 215 5.77 -13.56 -11.12
N GLY A 216 6.35 -13.34 -9.93
CA GLY A 216 7.77 -13.01 -9.79
C GLY A 216 8.15 -11.69 -10.46
N ALA A 217 7.19 -10.77 -10.65
CA ALA A 217 7.44 -9.47 -11.26
C ALA A 217 8.64 -8.76 -10.61
N PRO A 218 9.62 -8.30 -11.40
CA PRO A 218 10.84 -7.70 -10.86
C PRO A 218 10.51 -6.39 -10.14
N PHE A 219 10.94 -6.29 -8.90
CA PHE A 219 10.90 -5.06 -8.13
C PHE A 219 12.33 -4.62 -7.82
N VAL A 220 12.59 -3.35 -7.99
CA VAL A 220 13.89 -2.74 -7.69
C VAL A 220 13.67 -1.66 -6.63
N PRO A 221 14.23 -1.79 -5.42
CA PRO A 221 14.24 -0.70 -4.45
C PRO A 221 14.89 0.54 -5.07
N TYR A 222 14.23 1.70 -4.98
CA TYR A 222 14.73 2.88 -5.67
C TYR A 222 16.13 3.28 -5.23
N ALA A 223 16.42 3.20 -3.92
CA ALA A 223 17.74 3.50 -3.39
C ALA A 223 18.86 2.56 -3.89
N SER A 224 18.50 1.37 -4.43
CA SER A 224 19.46 0.40 -4.96
C SER A 224 19.81 0.57 -6.44
N VAL A 225 19.14 1.49 -7.14
CA VAL A 225 19.32 1.68 -8.59
C VAL A 225 20.75 2.15 -8.90
N SER A 226 21.27 3.11 -8.13
CA SER A 226 22.62 3.66 -8.30
C SER A 226 23.11 4.33 -7.01
N ALA A 227 24.41 4.72 -6.98
CA ALA A 227 24.95 5.53 -5.89
C ALA A 227 24.25 6.90 -5.78
N ALA A 228 23.79 7.45 -6.90
CA ALA A 228 23.06 8.71 -6.94
C ALA A 228 21.68 8.58 -6.29
N THR A 229 20.93 7.53 -6.63
CA THR A 229 19.62 7.29 -5.97
C THR A 229 19.79 7.06 -4.47
N ALA A 230 20.81 6.33 -4.03
CA ALA A 230 21.13 6.18 -2.61
C ALA A 230 21.42 7.52 -1.92
N ALA A 231 22.09 8.47 -2.62
CA ALA A 231 22.47 9.76 -2.04
C ALA A 231 21.28 10.70 -1.78
N HIS A 232 20.14 10.54 -2.49
CA HIS A 232 18.99 11.42 -2.37
C HIS A 232 17.71 10.75 -1.89
N THR A 233 17.77 9.49 -1.44
CA THR A 233 16.57 8.71 -1.06
C THR A 233 16.47 8.48 0.44
N VAL A 234 15.26 8.62 0.96
CA VAL A 234 14.80 8.03 2.22
C VAL A 234 13.71 7.03 1.86
N THR A 235 13.87 5.77 2.27
CA THR A 235 12.89 4.72 1.98
C THR A 235 11.99 4.46 3.19
N GLY A 236 10.68 4.37 2.95
CA GLY A 236 9.69 3.92 3.89
C GLY A 236 9.15 2.53 3.51
N THR A 237 9.22 1.57 4.41
CA THR A 237 8.67 0.23 4.20
C THR A 237 8.04 -0.31 5.48
N SER A 238 7.27 -1.40 5.39
CA SER A 238 6.66 -2.04 6.56
C SER A 238 6.16 -3.45 6.25
N ALA A 239 6.20 -4.32 7.23
CA ALA A 239 5.50 -5.61 7.19
C ALA A 239 3.96 -5.48 7.22
N SER A 240 3.44 -4.30 7.57
CA SER A 240 2.02 -4.09 7.89
C SER A 240 1.04 -4.45 6.77
N LYS A 241 1.40 -4.24 5.49
CA LYS A 241 0.52 -4.57 4.37
C LYS A 241 0.62 -6.04 3.97
N ALA A 242 1.82 -6.55 3.85
CA ALA A 242 2.08 -7.91 3.39
C ALA A 242 1.62 -8.98 4.41
N TRP A 243 1.74 -8.71 5.71
CA TRP A 243 1.32 -9.64 6.77
C TRP A 243 0.07 -9.19 7.55
N ASN A 244 -0.64 -8.18 7.03
CA ASN A 244 -1.93 -7.74 7.57
C ASN A 244 -1.89 -7.30 9.05
N ILE A 245 -0.87 -6.55 9.44
CA ILE A 245 -0.66 -6.06 10.81
C ILE A 245 -0.63 -4.53 10.95
N PRO A 246 -1.45 -3.74 10.20
CA PRO A 246 -1.34 -2.28 10.23
C PRO A 246 -1.70 -1.65 11.58
N GLY A 247 -2.48 -2.36 12.40
CA GLY A 247 -2.86 -1.93 13.75
C GLY A 247 -1.72 -1.94 14.76
N LEU A 248 -0.62 -2.65 14.48
CA LEU A 248 0.53 -2.76 15.38
C LEU A 248 1.53 -1.61 15.23
N LYS A 249 1.25 -0.63 14.36
CA LYS A 249 1.93 0.68 14.31
C LYS A 249 3.47 0.57 14.32
N THR A 250 4.02 -0.13 13.33
CA THR A 250 5.46 -0.23 13.09
C THR A 250 5.78 -0.24 11.59
N ALA A 251 6.73 0.58 11.23
CA ALA A 251 7.34 0.65 9.90
C ALA A 251 8.85 0.89 10.04
N GLN A 252 9.56 0.86 8.94
CA GLN A 252 10.99 1.13 8.87
C GLN A 252 11.25 2.34 7.97
N LEU A 253 12.00 3.29 8.48
CA LEU A 253 12.66 4.34 7.72
C LEU A 253 14.09 3.87 7.45
N ILE A 254 14.51 3.83 6.19
CA ILE A 254 15.84 3.40 5.80
C ILE A 254 16.59 4.59 5.20
N THR A 255 17.75 4.92 5.79
CA THR A 255 18.68 5.89 5.23
C THR A 255 19.70 5.17 4.35
N SER A 256 20.00 5.72 3.17
CA SER A 256 20.83 5.03 2.17
C SER A 256 22.22 5.67 1.99
N ASN A 257 22.55 6.70 2.77
CA ASN A 257 23.84 7.39 2.72
C ASN A 257 24.26 7.91 4.09
N ASP A 258 25.55 8.24 4.24
CA ASP A 258 26.14 8.66 5.50
C ASP A 258 25.61 10.00 5.99
N ALA A 259 25.35 10.94 5.09
CA ALA A 259 24.85 12.27 5.46
C ALA A 259 23.47 12.18 6.11
N ASP A 260 22.55 11.41 5.50
CA ASP A 260 21.22 11.18 6.04
C ASP A 260 21.27 10.41 7.37
N GLN A 261 22.15 9.42 7.47
CA GLN A 261 22.36 8.68 8.73
C GLN A 261 22.89 9.58 9.85
N GLN A 262 23.83 10.47 9.57
CA GLN A 262 24.33 11.43 10.56
C GLN A 262 23.24 12.43 10.98
N LEU A 263 22.41 12.86 10.02
CA LEU A 263 21.29 13.74 10.31
C LEU A 263 20.25 13.04 11.20
N TYR A 264 19.90 11.78 10.88
CA TYR A 264 18.96 10.97 11.69
C TYR A 264 19.39 10.86 13.14
N LYS A 265 20.67 10.70 13.45
CA LYS A 265 21.19 10.62 14.83
C LYS A 265 20.82 11.82 15.71
N ARG A 266 20.46 12.96 15.11
CA ARG A 266 20.10 14.18 15.85
C ARG A 266 18.68 14.18 16.38
N PHE A 267 17.76 13.52 15.70
CA PHE A 267 16.32 13.52 16.04
C PHE A 267 15.72 12.11 16.17
N GLY A 268 16.46 11.07 15.77
CA GLY A 268 15.96 9.70 15.66
C GLY A 268 15.32 9.14 16.91
N PHE A 269 15.79 9.52 18.10
CA PHE A 269 15.18 9.10 19.36
C PHE A 269 13.69 9.48 19.44
N ALA A 270 13.33 10.71 19.08
CA ALA A 270 11.96 11.18 19.12
C ALA A 270 11.06 10.45 18.09
N VAL A 271 11.60 10.17 16.91
CA VAL A 271 10.89 9.47 15.84
C VAL A 271 10.66 8.01 16.20
N GLN A 272 11.70 7.33 16.68
CA GLN A 272 11.64 5.91 17.06
C GLN A 272 10.65 5.66 18.22
N HIS A 273 10.48 6.63 19.10
CA HIS A 273 9.56 6.54 20.25
C HIS A 273 8.09 6.33 19.84
N GLY A 274 7.74 6.62 18.59
CA GLY A 274 6.41 6.37 18.03
C GLY A 274 6.15 4.92 17.59
N ALA A 275 7.19 4.08 17.46
CA ALA A 275 7.04 2.68 17.10
C ALA A 275 6.54 1.85 18.29
N ALA A 276 5.53 1.00 18.04
CA ALA A 276 4.99 0.13 19.09
C ALA A 276 5.90 -1.10 19.29
N THR A 277 6.29 -1.41 20.52
CA THR A 277 7.15 -2.56 20.85
C THR A 277 6.61 -3.87 20.30
N LEU A 278 5.31 -4.15 20.49
CA LEU A 278 4.67 -5.35 19.92
C LEU A 278 4.63 -5.34 18.39
N GLY A 279 4.60 -4.15 17.78
CA GLY A 279 4.71 -4.01 16.33
C GLY A 279 6.09 -4.36 15.81
N VAL A 280 7.15 -4.01 16.56
CA VAL A 280 8.53 -4.40 16.26
C VAL A 280 8.67 -5.93 16.36
N VAL A 281 8.20 -6.55 17.44
CA VAL A 281 8.17 -8.01 17.60
C VAL A 281 7.46 -8.70 16.43
N ALA A 282 6.28 -8.21 16.07
CA ALA A 282 5.49 -8.76 14.96
C ALA A 282 6.18 -8.60 13.59
N SER A 283 6.80 -7.43 13.33
CA SER A 283 7.50 -7.16 12.08
C SER A 283 8.78 -8.01 11.95
N THR A 284 9.52 -8.20 13.03
CA THR A 284 10.69 -9.09 13.07
C THR A 284 10.28 -10.53 12.77
N ALA A 285 9.21 -11.03 13.41
CA ALA A 285 8.67 -12.36 13.15
C ALA A 285 8.17 -12.52 11.71
N ALA A 286 7.53 -11.47 11.15
CA ALA A 286 7.07 -11.46 9.77
C ALA A 286 8.22 -11.67 8.77
N TYR A 287 9.29 -10.89 8.89
CA TYR A 287 10.43 -10.98 7.99
C TYR A 287 11.20 -12.29 8.15
N ARG A 288 11.42 -12.78 9.37
CA ARG A 288 12.21 -13.99 9.62
C ARG A 288 11.47 -15.30 9.37
N ALA A 289 10.17 -15.34 9.68
CA ALA A 289 9.42 -16.61 9.67
C ALA A 289 8.08 -16.53 8.91
N GLY A 290 7.56 -15.35 8.59
CA GLY A 290 6.24 -15.19 7.98
C GLY A 290 6.17 -15.42 6.46
N LYS A 291 7.29 -15.71 5.79
CA LYS A 291 7.34 -15.92 4.33
C LYS A 291 6.42 -17.04 3.82
N PRO A 292 6.32 -18.22 4.48
CA PRO A 292 5.41 -19.28 4.03
C PRO A 292 3.95 -18.83 3.96
N TRP A 293 3.46 -18.14 5.00
CA TRP A 293 2.09 -17.59 5.00
C TRP A 293 1.90 -16.52 3.91
N LEU A 294 2.88 -15.65 3.73
CA LEU A 294 2.81 -14.62 2.68
C LEU A 294 2.74 -15.26 1.29
N THR A 295 3.51 -16.34 1.06
CA THR A 295 3.47 -17.08 -0.21
C THR A 295 2.07 -17.65 -0.49
N GLU A 296 1.40 -18.21 0.52
CA GLU A 296 0.02 -18.70 0.41
C GLU A 296 -0.97 -17.56 0.12
N VAL A 297 -0.80 -16.42 0.80
CA VAL A 297 -1.62 -15.22 0.57
C VAL A 297 -1.44 -14.69 -0.84
N ILE A 298 -0.20 -14.57 -1.33
CA ILE A 298 0.08 -14.10 -2.70
C ILE A 298 -0.56 -15.04 -3.73
N ALA A 299 -0.43 -16.35 -3.55
CA ALA A 299 -1.06 -17.34 -4.46
C ALA A 299 -2.60 -17.22 -4.46
N TYR A 300 -3.20 -16.98 -3.29
CA TYR A 300 -4.64 -16.74 -3.21
C TYR A 300 -5.05 -15.41 -3.86
N LEU A 301 -4.32 -14.33 -3.58
CA LEU A 301 -4.58 -13.00 -4.16
C LEU A 301 -4.36 -12.99 -5.69
N ASP A 302 -3.41 -13.76 -6.19
CA ASP A 302 -3.20 -13.95 -7.63
C ASP A 302 -4.47 -14.46 -8.32
N GLY A 303 -5.06 -15.53 -7.79
CA GLY A 303 -6.37 -15.98 -8.28
C GLY A 303 -7.47 -14.92 -8.10
N SER A 304 -7.44 -14.14 -7.01
CA SER A 304 -8.47 -13.13 -6.73
C SER A 304 -8.39 -11.93 -7.67
N ARG A 305 -7.19 -11.47 -8.09
CA ARG A 305 -7.05 -10.37 -9.07
C ARG A 305 -7.61 -10.75 -10.46
N HIS A 306 -7.45 -12.02 -10.87
CA HIS A 306 -8.03 -12.53 -12.13
C HIS A 306 -9.54 -12.76 -12.00
N GLU A 307 -10.00 -13.26 -10.86
CA GLU A 307 -11.43 -13.37 -10.57
C GLU A 307 -12.12 -12.00 -10.60
N LEU A 308 -11.46 -10.97 -10.03
CA LEU A 308 -11.97 -9.60 -10.13
C LEU A 308 -12.12 -9.14 -11.58
N ALA A 309 -11.18 -9.48 -12.46
CA ALA A 309 -11.30 -9.16 -13.90
C ALA A 309 -12.51 -9.84 -14.54
N ARG A 310 -12.76 -11.11 -14.21
CA ARG A 310 -13.95 -11.84 -14.67
C ARG A 310 -15.24 -11.15 -14.16
N LEU A 311 -15.29 -10.84 -12.88
CA LEU A 311 -16.45 -10.21 -12.24
C LEU A 311 -16.75 -8.81 -12.80
N VAL A 312 -15.73 -7.99 -13.04
CA VAL A 312 -15.90 -6.68 -13.70
C VAL A 312 -16.49 -6.84 -15.08
N ASN A 313 -15.93 -7.73 -15.91
CA ASN A 313 -16.42 -7.95 -17.25
C ASN A 313 -17.85 -8.49 -17.29
N GLU A 314 -18.23 -9.35 -16.35
CA GLU A 314 -19.56 -9.98 -16.30
C GLU A 314 -20.63 -9.05 -15.71
N HIS A 315 -20.31 -8.32 -14.66
CA HIS A 315 -21.34 -7.57 -13.90
C HIS A 315 -21.32 -6.07 -14.14
N LEU A 316 -20.20 -5.51 -14.63
CA LEU A 316 -20.04 -4.08 -14.94
C LEU A 316 -19.52 -3.88 -16.38
N PRO A 317 -20.20 -4.43 -17.41
CA PRO A 317 -19.73 -4.32 -18.79
C PRO A 317 -19.61 -2.84 -19.19
N GLY A 318 -18.42 -2.49 -19.74
CA GLY A 318 -18.04 -1.11 -20.03
C GLY A 318 -17.12 -0.48 -18.99
N ALA A 319 -17.04 -1.01 -17.76
CA ALA A 319 -15.99 -0.63 -16.82
C ALA A 319 -14.64 -1.23 -17.25
N VAL A 320 -13.55 -0.49 -16.99
CA VAL A 320 -12.20 -0.94 -17.31
C VAL A 320 -11.43 -1.27 -16.05
N TYR A 321 -10.96 -2.50 -15.97
CA TYR A 321 -10.08 -2.97 -14.90
C TYR A 321 -8.85 -3.62 -15.51
N ARG A 322 -7.69 -3.12 -15.10
CA ARG A 322 -6.41 -3.75 -15.42
C ARG A 322 -5.97 -4.62 -14.26
N VAL A 323 -5.61 -5.88 -14.56
CA VAL A 323 -5.08 -6.80 -13.56
C VAL A 323 -3.77 -6.24 -13.02
N PRO A 324 -3.64 -5.97 -11.70
CA PRO A 324 -2.45 -5.33 -11.14
C PRO A 324 -1.24 -6.28 -11.11
N GLU A 325 -0.03 -5.72 -11.23
CA GLU A 325 1.24 -6.43 -11.14
C GLU A 325 1.62 -6.72 -9.68
N ALA A 326 1.09 -5.92 -8.76
CA ALA A 326 1.33 -6.02 -7.32
C ALA A 326 0.14 -5.47 -6.52
N THR A 327 0.21 -5.54 -5.20
CA THR A 327 -0.79 -5.09 -4.24
C THR A 327 -2.04 -5.99 -4.21
N TYR A 328 -2.98 -5.69 -3.34
CA TYR A 328 -4.31 -6.30 -3.31
C TYR A 328 -5.40 -5.24 -3.59
N ILE A 329 -5.04 -4.26 -4.41
CA ILE A 329 -5.87 -3.11 -4.75
C ILE A 329 -6.23 -3.19 -6.24
N GLY A 330 -7.52 -3.12 -6.54
CA GLY A 330 -8.03 -2.96 -7.88
C GLY A 330 -8.40 -1.50 -8.16
N TRP A 331 -8.01 -1.01 -9.32
CA TRP A 331 -8.34 0.31 -9.83
C TRP A 331 -9.28 0.16 -11.02
N ILE A 332 -10.50 0.66 -10.91
CA ILE A 332 -11.56 0.41 -11.90
C ILE A 332 -12.08 1.74 -12.41
N ASP A 333 -11.99 1.96 -13.71
CA ASP A 333 -12.68 3.05 -14.40
C ASP A 333 -14.14 2.64 -14.66
N THR A 334 -15.06 3.38 -14.08
CA THR A 334 -16.51 3.19 -14.20
C THR A 334 -17.18 4.28 -15.05
N SER A 335 -16.41 5.14 -15.70
CA SER A 335 -16.91 6.32 -16.42
C SER A 335 -17.91 5.96 -17.53
N ALA A 336 -17.67 4.84 -18.22
CA ALA A 336 -18.54 4.38 -19.29
C ALA A 336 -19.91 3.86 -18.83
N LEU A 337 -20.07 3.55 -17.54
CA LEU A 337 -21.35 3.09 -16.97
C LEU A 337 -22.40 4.21 -16.87
N GLY A 338 -21.99 5.48 -16.98
CA GLY A 338 -22.90 6.61 -16.91
C GLY A 338 -23.52 6.83 -15.53
N ILE A 339 -22.84 6.40 -14.47
CA ILE A 339 -23.29 6.56 -13.08
C ILE A 339 -23.44 8.06 -12.76
N PRO A 340 -24.62 8.52 -12.28
CA PRO A 340 -24.78 9.91 -11.89
C PRO A 340 -24.05 10.21 -10.57
N GLY A 341 -23.13 11.17 -10.59
CA GLY A 341 -22.36 11.59 -9.41
C GLY A 341 -21.19 10.65 -9.06
N PRO A 342 -20.77 10.63 -7.80
CA PRO A 342 -19.61 9.84 -7.37
C PRO A 342 -19.90 8.33 -7.40
N PRO A 343 -19.14 7.51 -8.15
CA PRO A 343 -19.46 6.09 -8.31
C PRO A 343 -19.36 5.28 -7.01
N ALA A 344 -18.40 5.57 -6.13
CA ALA A 344 -18.32 4.86 -4.86
C ALA A 344 -19.51 5.15 -3.94
N GLU A 345 -20.07 6.36 -3.97
CA GLU A 345 -21.29 6.70 -3.25
C GLU A 345 -22.50 5.94 -3.81
N PHE A 346 -22.62 5.91 -5.15
CA PHE A 346 -23.67 5.14 -5.81
C PHE A 346 -23.64 3.66 -5.41
N PHE A 347 -22.49 3.00 -5.48
CA PHE A 347 -22.36 1.60 -5.10
C PHE A 347 -22.61 1.37 -3.61
N ARG A 348 -22.21 2.30 -2.75
CA ARG A 348 -22.50 2.22 -1.32
C ARG A 348 -24.01 2.24 -1.04
N GLU A 349 -24.74 3.14 -1.70
CA GLU A 349 -26.18 3.33 -1.43
C GLU A 349 -27.05 2.32 -2.18
N GLN A 350 -26.69 1.96 -3.42
CA GLN A 350 -27.54 1.13 -4.27
C GLN A 350 -27.15 -0.36 -4.27
N ALA A 351 -25.89 -0.67 -3.97
CA ALA A 351 -25.39 -2.05 -3.93
C ALA A 351 -24.98 -2.51 -2.52
N GLY A 352 -24.87 -1.60 -1.55
CA GLY A 352 -24.34 -1.95 -0.23
C GLY A 352 -22.84 -2.30 -0.22
N VAL A 353 -22.08 -1.84 -1.21
CA VAL A 353 -20.64 -2.08 -1.34
C VAL A 353 -19.87 -0.79 -1.12
N VAL A 354 -18.95 -0.78 -0.16
CA VAL A 354 -18.17 0.38 0.22
C VAL A 354 -16.82 0.33 -0.46
N LEU A 355 -16.56 1.28 -1.36
CA LEU A 355 -15.33 1.45 -2.14
C LEU A 355 -14.66 2.76 -1.77
N THR A 356 -13.42 2.98 -2.21
CA THR A 356 -12.80 4.30 -2.14
C THR A 356 -13.11 5.07 -3.43
N GLU A 357 -13.59 6.31 -3.27
CA GLU A 357 -13.91 7.20 -4.37
C GLU A 357 -12.65 7.71 -5.05
N GLY A 358 -12.58 7.59 -6.40
CA GLY A 358 -11.40 7.93 -7.19
C GLY A 358 -10.97 9.37 -7.05
N ARG A 359 -11.92 10.33 -7.10
CA ARG A 359 -11.62 11.78 -6.95
C ARG A 359 -10.85 12.14 -5.67
N LEU A 360 -10.89 11.29 -4.63
CA LEU A 360 -10.11 11.49 -3.42
C LEU A 360 -8.63 11.14 -3.57
N LEU A 361 -8.26 10.46 -4.67
CA LEU A 361 -6.89 10.05 -4.95
C LEU A 361 -6.13 11.05 -5.85
N GLY A 362 -6.72 12.22 -6.10
CA GLY A 362 -6.10 13.31 -6.85
C GLY A 362 -6.69 13.55 -8.23
N ARG A 363 -6.08 14.45 -8.97
CA ARG A 363 -6.54 14.86 -10.30
C ARG A 363 -6.48 13.72 -11.31
N GLY A 364 -7.49 13.66 -12.20
CA GLY A 364 -7.59 12.65 -13.27
C GLY A 364 -8.08 11.31 -12.79
N ALA A 365 -8.58 11.22 -11.55
CA ALA A 365 -9.11 9.99 -10.95
C ALA A 365 -10.65 10.00 -10.84
N GLU A 366 -11.31 10.99 -11.42
CA GLU A 366 -12.77 11.07 -11.50
C GLU A 366 -13.34 9.88 -12.29
N GLY A 367 -14.48 9.38 -11.87
CA GLY A 367 -15.12 8.21 -12.50
C GLY A 367 -14.50 6.87 -12.14
N HIS A 368 -13.41 6.88 -11.37
CA HIS A 368 -12.79 5.65 -10.90
C HIS A 368 -13.22 5.27 -9.49
N VAL A 369 -13.10 3.99 -9.18
CA VAL A 369 -13.20 3.45 -7.82
C VAL A 369 -11.99 2.58 -7.50
N ARG A 370 -11.53 2.66 -6.24
CA ARG A 370 -10.50 1.76 -5.73
C ARG A 370 -11.18 0.68 -4.89
N VAL A 371 -10.92 -0.58 -5.24
CA VAL A 371 -11.42 -1.76 -4.54
C VAL A 371 -10.28 -2.51 -3.86
N VAL A 372 -10.48 -2.97 -2.63
CA VAL A 372 -9.59 -3.92 -1.94
C VAL A 372 -10.16 -5.32 -2.14
N PHE A 373 -9.45 -6.15 -2.92
CA PHE A 373 -9.88 -7.51 -3.23
C PHE A 373 -9.30 -8.59 -2.30
N ALA A 374 -8.58 -8.18 -1.24
CA ALA A 374 -8.08 -9.08 -0.20
C ALA A 374 -9.21 -9.48 0.77
N THR A 375 -10.18 -10.20 0.23
CA THR A 375 -11.36 -10.73 0.92
C THR A 375 -11.68 -12.13 0.38
N PRO A 376 -12.41 -13.00 1.10
CA PRO A 376 -12.87 -14.27 0.55
C PRO A 376 -13.54 -14.12 -0.82
N ARG A 377 -13.19 -14.97 -1.79
CA ARG A 377 -13.75 -14.88 -3.16
C ARG A 377 -15.28 -14.92 -3.21
N PRO A 378 -15.99 -15.71 -2.39
CA PRO A 378 -17.45 -15.64 -2.35
C PRO A 378 -18.01 -14.26 -1.96
N ILE A 379 -17.30 -13.52 -1.09
CA ILE A 379 -17.67 -12.15 -0.70
C ILE A 379 -17.36 -11.16 -1.84
N LEU A 380 -16.23 -11.36 -2.52
CA LEU A 380 -15.87 -10.55 -3.70
C LEU A 380 -16.92 -10.72 -4.81
N GLU A 381 -17.34 -11.94 -5.10
CA GLU A 381 -18.40 -12.26 -6.06
C GLU A 381 -19.73 -11.61 -5.64
N GLU A 382 -20.15 -11.77 -4.39
CA GLU A 382 -21.37 -11.13 -3.83
C GLU A 382 -21.33 -9.60 -4.06
N ALA A 383 -20.19 -8.95 -3.83
CA ALA A 383 -20.03 -7.52 -4.02
C ALA A 383 -20.29 -7.11 -5.48
N PHE A 384 -19.68 -7.81 -6.45
CA PHE A 384 -19.79 -7.45 -7.86
C PHE A 384 -21.16 -7.81 -8.46
N VAL A 385 -21.77 -8.91 -8.04
CA VAL A 385 -23.17 -9.22 -8.38
C VAL A 385 -24.10 -8.08 -7.90
N ALA A 386 -23.97 -7.64 -6.65
CA ALA A 386 -24.77 -6.55 -6.11
C ALA A 386 -24.54 -5.21 -6.84
N MET A 387 -23.29 -4.91 -7.23
CA MET A 387 -22.95 -3.72 -8.01
C MET A 387 -23.58 -3.78 -9.40
N GLY A 388 -23.50 -4.91 -10.11
CA GLY A 388 -24.13 -5.11 -11.41
C GLY A 388 -25.65 -4.99 -11.36
N ASP A 389 -26.26 -5.58 -10.33
CA ASP A 389 -27.70 -5.43 -10.11
C ASP A 389 -28.11 -3.97 -9.86
N ALA A 390 -27.30 -3.20 -9.14
CA ALA A 390 -27.56 -1.79 -8.92
C ALA A 390 -27.51 -0.97 -10.23
N VAL A 391 -26.50 -1.22 -11.07
CA VAL A 391 -26.37 -0.57 -12.39
C VAL A 391 -27.59 -0.90 -13.28
N ARG A 392 -28.00 -2.18 -13.35
CA ARG A 392 -29.19 -2.62 -14.10
C ARG A 392 -30.49 -1.98 -13.58
N ARG A 393 -30.71 -1.97 -12.25
CA ARG A 393 -31.90 -1.34 -11.63
C ARG A 393 -31.98 0.15 -11.92
N ALA A 394 -30.86 0.83 -12.04
CA ALA A 394 -30.81 2.25 -12.38
C ALA A 394 -31.01 2.53 -13.86
N GLY A 395 -31.16 1.51 -14.73
CA GLY A 395 -31.30 1.67 -16.18
C GLY A 395 -30.06 2.25 -16.84
N LEU A 396 -28.89 2.11 -16.21
CA LEU A 396 -27.61 2.56 -16.73
C LEU A 396 -27.07 1.55 -17.77
N ARG A 397 -26.06 1.97 -18.54
CA ARG A 397 -25.49 1.12 -19.60
C ARG A 397 -24.85 -0.13 -18.97
N VAL A 398 -25.33 -1.29 -19.43
CA VAL A 398 -24.79 -2.62 -19.11
C VAL A 398 -24.40 -3.29 -20.41
#